data_46d2746b977e72ffe50a07ba74988d01
#
_entry.id   46d2746b977e72ffe50a07ba74988d01
#
_cell.length_a   1.000
_cell.length_b   1.000
_cell.length_c   1.000
_cell.angle_alpha   90.00
_cell.angle_beta   90.00
_cell.angle_gamma   90.00
#
_symmetry.space_group_name_H-M   'P 1'
#
loop_
_entity.id
_entity.type
_entity.pdbx_description
1 polymer ?
#
loop_
_entity_poly.entity_id
_entity_poly.type
_entity_poly.pdbx_seq_one_letter_code
_entity_poly.pdbx_strand_id
1 'polypeptide(L)'
;LPVHVEGRENLQEDQSYVFVANHQGPYDIFLVYGFLGRHFKWMMKKQLRNLPLVGKACESSGQIFVDKSGPKSIQRTYDNARRVLKDGTSLMVFPEGARTFTGHMGIFRRGAFQLADELQLPVVPVTIDGTFDVLPRQKGVNFLTWHRLRLVIHKPIPPIGQGADNIKHAMSESYDTIMQAL
;
A
#
# COMPACT_ATOMS: atom_id res chain seq x y z
N LEU A 1 -1.51 5.94 21.53
CA LEU A 1 -2.02 6.84 20.49
C LEU A 1 -3.45 6.43 20.17
N PRO A 2 -4.46 7.33 20.22
CA PRO A 2 -5.82 6.99 19.80
C PRO A 2 -5.88 6.84 18.28
N VAL A 3 -6.51 5.76 17.84
CA VAL A 3 -6.69 5.45 16.41
C VAL A 3 -8.17 5.42 16.08
N HIS A 4 -8.57 6.20 15.08
CA HIS A 4 -9.90 6.18 14.51
C HIS A 4 -9.87 5.48 13.16
N VAL A 5 -10.75 4.49 12.97
CA VAL A 5 -10.82 3.70 11.73
C VAL A 5 -12.22 3.81 11.13
N GLU A 6 -12.27 4.10 9.84
CA GLU A 6 -13.50 4.24 9.06
C GLU A 6 -13.46 3.33 7.82
N GLY A 7 -14.62 2.85 7.37
CA GLY A 7 -14.78 2.25 6.05
C GLY A 7 -14.45 0.76 5.95
N ARG A 8 -14.28 0.03 7.06
CA ARG A 8 -14.10 -1.43 7.02
C ARG A 8 -15.28 -2.15 6.35
N GLU A 9 -16.47 -1.62 6.50
CA GLU A 9 -17.71 -2.09 5.90
C GLU A 9 -17.72 -2.02 4.37
N ASN A 10 -16.81 -1.27 3.76
CA ASN A 10 -16.67 -1.20 2.32
C ASN A 10 -16.06 -2.48 1.69
N LEU A 11 -15.51 -3.36 2.53
CA LEU A 11 -14.76 -4.53 2.09
C LEU A 11 -15.56 -5.81 2.22
N GLN A 12 -15.58 -6.63 1.16
CA GLN A 12 -16.13 -7.98 1.19
C GLN A 12 -15.12 -8.97 1.76
N GLU A 13 -15.57 -9.95 2.54
CA GLU A 13 -14.72 -10.82 3.36
C GLU A 13 -13.73 -11.64 2.54
N ASP A 14 -14.20 -12.33 1.49
CA ASP A 14 -13.39 -13.23 0.67
C ASP A 14 -12.74 -12.55 -0.56
N GLN A 15 -12.97 -11.26 -0.74
CA GLN A 15 -12.42 -10.51 -1.86
C GLN A 15 -10.99 -10.07 -1.58
N SER A 16 -10.08 -10.37 -2.51
CA SER A 16 -8.72 -9.82 -2.52
C SER A 16 -8.69 -8.43 -3.18
N TYR A 17 -7.88 -7.54 -2.63
CA TYR A 17 -7.75 -6.14 -3.05
C TYR A 17 -6.29 -5.74 -3.23
N VAL A 18 -6.07 -4.68 -3.99
CA VAL A 18 -4.84 -3.90 -3.96
C VAL A 18 -5.08 -2.62 -3.18
N PHE A 19 -4.67 -2.58 -1.93
CA PHE A 19 -4.71 -1.39 -1.09
C PHE A 19 -3.59 -0.44 -1.48
N VAL A 20 -3.91 0.82 -1.69
CA VAL A 20 -2.95 1.89 -1.96
C VAL A 20 -3.12 3.00 -0.94
N ALA A 21 -2.04 3.38 -0.27
CA ALA A 21 -2.09 4.41 0.78
C ALA A 21 -1.01 5.48 0.58
N ASN A 22 -1.26 6.67 1.08
CA ASN A 22 -0.23 7.69 1.26
C ASN A 22 0.79 7.25 2.31
N HIS A 23 2.04 7.74 2.22
CA HIS A 23 3.15 7.31 3.07
C HIS A 23 3.80 8.48 3.80
N GLN A 24 3.34 8.74 5.01
CA GLN A 24 3.76 9.88 5.82
C GLN A 24 4.94 9.57 6.74
N GLY A 25 4.95 8.38 7.36
CA GLY A 25 5.97 8.07 8.36
C GLY A 25 6.20 6.57 8.57
N PRO A 26 7.18 6.20 9.41
CA PRO A 26 7.41 4.79 9.74
C PRO A 26 6.24 4.19 10.55
N TYR A 27 5.43 5.02 11.18
CA TYR A 27 4.28 4.60 11.96
C TYR A 27 3.13 4.08 11.10
N ASP A 28 3.09 4.41 9.79
CA ASP A 28 2.09 3.91 8.83
C ASP A 28 2.03 2.38 8.82
N ILE A 29 3.20 1.73 8.91
CA ILE A 29 3.29 0.27 8.88
C ILE A 29 2.57 -0.35 10.09
N PHE A 30 2.80 0.20 11.29
CA PHE A 30 2.15 -0.26 12.51
C PHE A 30 0.65 0.01 12.48
N LEU A 31 0.24 1.16 11.97
CA LEU A 31 -1.16 1.54 11.84
C LEU A 31 -1.91 0.57 10.90
N VAL A 32 -1.32 0.27 9.74
CA VAL A 32 -1.91 -0.66 8.77
C VAL A 32 -1.97 -2.08 9.35
N TYR A 33 -0.88 -2.59 9.95
CA TYR A 33 -0.88 -3.93 10.54
C TYR A 33 -1.89 -4.08 11.67
N GLY A 34 -2.00 -3.07 12.53
CA GLY A 34 -2.87 -3.14 13.70
C GLY A 34 -4.35 -2.90 13.39
N PHE A 35 -4.66 -2.13 12.35
CA PHE A 35 -5.98 -1.55 12.22
C PHE A 35 -6.68 -1.74 10.87
N LEU A 36 -6.00 -2.18 9.82
CA LEU A 36 -6.64 -2.46 8.52
C LEU A 36 -7.68 -3.59 8.63
N GLY A 37 -7.43 -4.58 9.51
CA GLY A 37 -8.38 -5.68 9.76
C GLY A 37 -8.48 -6.67 8.59
N ARG A 38 -7.44 -6.82 7.77
CA ARG A 38 -7.38 -7.70 6.61
C ARG A 38 -6.06 -8.44 6.50
N HIS A 39 -6.08 -9.63 5.94
CA HIS A 39 -4.88 -10.33 5.52
C HIS A 39 -4.29 -9.68 4.28
N PHE A 40 -3.03 -9.27 4.36
CA PHE A 40 -2.35 -8.66 3.24
C PHE A 40 -0.85 -8.97 3.22
N LYS A 41 -0.26 -8.80 2.04
CA LYS A 41 1.18 -8.83 1.80
C LYS A 41 1.64 -7.45 1.34
N TRP A 42 2.84 -7.05 1.77
CA TRP A 42 3.45 -5.82 1.28
C TRP A 42 4.06 -6.02 -0.11
N MET A 43 3.92 -5.02 -0.95
CA MET A 43 4.75 -4.88 -2.13
C MET A 43 6.05 -4.18 -1.76
N MET A 44 7.16 -4.86 -1.94
CA MET A 44 8.48 -4.39 -1.52
C MET A 44 9.46 -4.32 -2.69
N LYS A 45 10.45 -3.43 -2.59
CA LYS A 45 11.58 -3.41 -3.52
C LYS A 45 12.46 -4.64 -3.29
N LYS A 46 12.94 -5.29 -4.37
CA LYS A 46 13.82 -6.47 -4.30
C LYS A 46 15.06 -6.24 -3.41
N GLN A 47 15.61 -5.02 -3.39
CA GLN A 47 16.80 -4.70 -2.60
C GLN A 47 16.60 -4.92 -1.09
N LEU A 48 15.36 -4.81 -0.59
CA LEU A 48 15.05 -5.06 0.83
C LEU A 48 15.26 -6.52 1.24
N ARG A 49 15.28 -7.45 0.28
CA ARG A 49 15.57 -8.87 0.49
C ARG A 49 16.99 -9.10 1.02
N ASN A 50 17.92 -8.20 0.69
CA ASN A 50 19.33 -8.31 1.07
C ASN A 50 19.63 -7.72 2.46
N LEU A 51 18.64 -7.12 3.13
CA LEU A 51 18.84 -6.59 4.47
C LEU A 51 18.89 -7.74 5.49
N PRO A 52 19.93 -7.79 6.35
CA PRO A 52 20.02 -8.80 7.40
C PRO A 52 18.77 -8.81 8.26
N LEU A 53 18.30 -10.00 8.66
CA LEU A 53 17.10 -10.25 9.45
C LEU A 53 15.79 -9.83 8.77
N VAL A 54 15.68 -8.59 8.28
CA VAL A 54 14.48 -8.04 7.63
C VAL A 54 14.16 -8.79 6.34
N GLY A 55 15.16 -9.03 5.48
CA GLY A 55 14.96 -9.74 4.21
C GLY A 55 14.43 -11.15 4.41
N LYS A 56 15.02 -11.91 5.35
CA LYS A 56 14.55 -13.27 5.70
C LYS A 56 13.15 -13.26 6.30
N ALA A 57 12.85 -12.34 7.20
CA ALA A 57 11.52 -12.21 7.80
C ALA A 57 10.44 -11.88 6.75
N CYS A 58 10.73 -10.96 5.83
CA CYS A 58 9.84 -10.62 4.73
C CYS A 58 9.65 -11.78 3.74
N GLU A 59 10.70 -12.54 3.46
CA GLU A 59 10.64 -13.71 2.58
C GLU A 59 9.82 -14.85 3.22
N SER A 60 10.08 -15.19 4.47
CA SER A 60 9.36 -16.23 5.20
C SER A 60 7.88 -15.87 5.43
N SER A 61 7.56 -14.59 5.56
CA SER A 61 6.17 -14.11 5.66
C SER A 61 5.46 -13.97 4.30
N GLY A 62 6.13 -14.33 3.18
CA GLY A 62 5.54 -14.35 1.84
C GLY A 62 5.24 -12.97 1.27
N GLN A 63 6.05 -11.95 1.61
CA GLN A 63 5.90 -10.62 1.01
C GLN A 63 6.24 -10.65 -0.48
N ILE A 64 5.67 -9.73 -1.25
CA ILE A 64 5.85 -9.67 -2.70
C ILE A 64 6.99 -8.72 -3.04
N PHE A 65 8.12 -9.28 -3.49
CA PHE A 65 9.26 -8.50 -3.92
C PHE A 65 9.17 -8.18 -5.42
N VAL A 66 9.22 -6.88 -5.74
CA VAL A 66 9.20 -6.41 -7.13
C VAL A 66 10.62 -6.35 -7.67
N ASP A 67 10.84 -7.10 -8.73
CA ASP A 67 12.08 -7.09 -9.52
C ASP A 67 11.83 -6.43 -10.88
N LYS A 68 12.43 -5.27 -11.10
CA LYS A 68 12.32 -4.48 -12.34
C LYS A 68 13.51 -4.67 -13.28
N SER A 69 14.31 -5.73 -13.11
CA SER A 69 15.53 -5.96 -13.91
C SER A 69 15.25 -6.38 -15.36
N GLY A 70 14.02 -6.70 -15.70
CA GLY A 70 13.61 -7.00 -17.06
C GLY A 70 12.21 -7.62 -17.16
N PRO A 71 11.70 -7.82 -18.39
CA PRO A 71 10.34 -8.32 -18.59
C PRO A 71 10.06 -9.67 -17.91
N LYS A 72 11.02 -10.61 -17.97
CA LYS A 72 10.90 -11.92 -17.32
C LYS A 72 10.79 -11.80 -15.79
N SER A 73 11.48 -10.86 -15.17
CA SER A 73 11.44 -10.62 -13.73
C SER A 73 10.13 -9.99 -13.30
N ILE A 74 9.59 -9.09 -14.10
CA ILE A 74 8.26 -8.51 -13.91
C ILE A 74 7.19 -9.59 -13.99
N GLN A 75 7.26 -10.47 -15.01
CA GLN A 75 6.32 -11.58 -15.15
C GLN A 75 6.34 -12.52 -13.94
N ARG A 76 7.52 -12.87 -13.45
CA ARG A 76 7.66 -13.68 -12.21
C ARG A 76 7.02 -13.01 -10.99
N THR A 77 7.12 -11.68 -10.90
CA THR A 77 6.47 -10.90 -9.83
C THR A 77 4.94 -11.04 -9.94
N TYR A 78 4.39 -10.94 -11.14
CA TYR A 78 2.95 -11.10 -11.38
C TYR A 78 2.46 -12.52 -11.12
N ASP A 79 3.21 -13.53 -11.55
CA ASP A 79 2.88 -14.94 -11.31
C ASP A 79 2.89 -15.27 -9.80
N ASN A 80 3.87 -14.73 -9.07
CA ASN A 80 3.90 -14.87 -7.61
C ASN A 80 2.72 -14.15 -6.95
N ALA A 81 2.42 -12.93 -7.37
CA ALA A 81 1.29 -12.17 -6.86
C ALA A 81 -0.03 -12.90 -7.12
N ARG A 82 -0.26 -13.42 -8.33
CA ARG A 82 -1.46 -14.19 -8.68
C ARG A 82 -1.64 -15.43 -7.80
N ARG A 83 -0.54 -16.09 -7.41
CA ARG A 83 -0.58 -17.25 -6.52
C ARG A 83 -0.93 -16.88 -5.07
N VAL A 84 -0.49 -15.73 -4.61
CA VAL A 84 -0.59 -15.29 -3.21
C VAL A 84 -1.85 -14.48 -2.94
N LEU A 85 -2.24 -13.61 -3.89
CA LEU A 85 -3.36 -12.67 -3.74
C LEU A 85 -4.68 -13.33 -4.17
N LYS A 86 -5.16 -14.23 -3.34
CA LYS A 86 -6.43 -14.97 -3.51
C LYS A 86 -7.05 -15.24 -2.14
N ASP A 87 -8.29 -15.67 -2.14
CA ASP A 87 -9.01 -16.11 -0.95
C ASP A 87 -8.97 -15.05 0.18
N GLY A 88 -9.25 -13.78 -0.19
CA GLY A 88 -9.23 -12.64 0.73
C GLY A 88 -7.83 -12.07 1.05
N THR A 89 -6.73 -12.75 0.65
CA THR A 89 -5.37 -12.21 0.82
C THR A 89 -5.15 -11.07 -0.15
N SER A 90 -4.84 -9.90 0.36
CA SER A 90 -4.72 -8.65 -0.40
C SER A 90 -3.27 -8.17 -0.50
N LEU A 91 -3.03 -7.15 -1.30
CA LEU A 91 -1.75 -6.46 -1.41
C LEU A 91 -1.85 -5.10 -0.75
N MET A 92 -0.81 -4.67 -0.04
CA MET A 92 -0.67 -3.31 0.48
C MET A 92 0.54 -2.62 -0.13
N VAL A 93 0.33 -1.41 -0.64
CA VAL A 93 1.37 -0.65 -1.34
C VAL A 93 1.32 0.81 -0.94
N PHE A 94 2.51 1.41 -0.79
CA PHE A 94 2.68 2.86 -0.78
C PHE A 94 3.15 3.29 -2.18
N PRO A 95 2.24 3.78 -3.04
CA PRO A 95 2.58 4.04 -4.44
C PRO A 95 3.54 5.21 -4.64
N GLU A 96 3.72 6.06 -3.65
CA GLU A 96 4.76 7.10 -3.63
C GLU A 96 6.17 6.50 -3.68
N GLY A 97 6.35 5.28 -3.15
CA GLY A 97 7.62 4.54 -3.13
C GLY A 97 8.64 5.03 -2.10
N ALA A 98 8.33 6.07 -1.36
CA ALA A 98 9.10 6.59 -0.23
C ALA A 98 8.21 7.45 0.67
N ARG A 99 8.55 7.55 1.94
CA ARG A 99 7.91 8.47 2.89
C ARG A 99 8.13 9.93 2.49
N THR A 100 7.13 10.75 2.71
CA THR A 100 7.26 12.21 2.54
C THR A 100 8.28 12.83 3.51
N PHE A 101 8.86 13.95 3.11
CA PHE A 101 9.67 14.81 4.00
C PHE A 101 8.89 16.02 4.51
N THR A 102 7.77 16.34 3.87
CA THR A 102 7.01 17.57 4.10
C THR A 102 5.64 17.35 4.74
N GLY A 103 5.23 16.09 4.91
CA GLY A 103 3.87 15.73 5.32
C GLY A 103 2.86 15.72 4.16
N HIS A 104 3.22 16.27 3.00
CA HIS A 104 2.32 16.28 1.83
C HIS A 104 2.48 15.00 1.01
N MET A 105 1.38 14.52 0.45
CA MET A 105 1.37 13.34 -0.42
C MET A 105 2.11 13.62 -1.74
N GLY A 106 2.97 12.70 -2.12
CA GLY A 106 3.73 12.76 -3.36
C GLY A 106 3.01 12.10 -4.54
N ILE A 107 3.67 12.11 -5.70
CA ILE A 107 3.16 11.52 -6.94
C ILE A 107 3.11 9.99 -6.84
N PHE A 108 2.02 9.39 -7.28
CA PHE A 108 1.85 7.94 -7.33
C PHE A 108 2.59 7.32 -8.52
N ARG A 109 3.25 6.19 -8.28
CA ARG A 109 3.92 5.37 -9.29
C ARG A 109 2.97 4.28 -9.79
N ARG A 110 3.05 3.96 -11.07
CA ARG A 110 2.12 3.06 -11.75
C ARG A 110 2.17 1.59 -11.31
N GLY A 111 3.25 1.14 -10.65
CA GLY A 111 3.52 -0.28 -10.43
C GLY A 111 2.44 -1.06 -9.69
N ALA A 112 1.80 -0.48 -8.67
CA ALA A 112 0.70 -1.12 -7.95
C ALA A 112 -0.55 -1.26 -8.85
N PHE A 113 -0.84 -0.23 -9.62
CA PHE A 113 -2.00 -0.17 -10.51
C PHE A 113 -1.83 -1.09 -11.73
N GLN A 114 -0.60 -1.24 -12.24
CA GLN A 114 -0.27 -2.24 -13.26
C GLN A 114 -0.49 -3.66 -12.76
N LEU A 115 -0.11 -3.95 -11.50
CA LEU A 115 -0.37 -5.25 -10.90
C LEU A 115 -1.87 -5.49 -10.68
N ALA A 116 -2.60 -4.49 -10.22
CA ALA A 116 -4.05 -4.57 -10.06
C ALA A 116 -4.74 -4.84 -11.39
N ASP A 117 -4.32 -4.16 -12.46
CA ASP A 117 -4.82 -4.36 -13.83
C ASP A 117 -4.53 -5.77 -14.34
N GLU A 118 -3.29 -6.25 -14.20
CA GLU A 118 -2.87 -7.59 -14.62
C GLU A 118 -3.66 -8.71 -13.92
N LEU A 119 -3.97 -8.52 -12.62
CA LEU A 119 -4.72 -9.48 -11.81
C LEU A 119 -6.23 -9.23 -11.80
N GLN A 120 -6.69 -8.16 -12.43
CA GLN A 120 -8.09 -7.71 -12.42
C GLN A 120 -8.66 -7.59 -10.99
N LEU A 121 -7.83 -7.10 -10.07
CA LEU A 121 -8.21 -6.86 -8.67
C LEU A 121 -8.70 -5.42 -8.48
N PRO A 122 -9.77 -5.22 -7.68
CA PRO A 122 -10.18 -3.87 -7.28
C PRO A 122 -9.08 -3.17 -6.48
N VAL A 123 -8.92 -1.87 -6.71
CA VAL A 123 -8.02 -1.01 -5.93
C VAL A 123 -8.80 -0.35 -4.81
N VAL A 124 -8.25 -0.35 -3.60
CA VAL A 124 -8.85 0.32 -2.44
C VAL A 124 -7.93 1.43 -1.97
N PRO A 125 -8.32 2.69 -2.14
CA PRO A 125 -7.60 3.81 -1.55
C PRO A 125 -7.70 3.76 -0.02
N VAL A 126 -6.60 4.06 0.65
CA VAL A 126 -6.53 4.13 2.12
C VAL A 126 -5.86 5.44 2.51
N THR A 127 -6.56 6.27 3.27
CA THR A 127 -5.97 7.50 3.81
C THR A 127 -5.39 7.23 5.18
N ILE A 128 -4.12 7.58 5.34
CA ILE A 128 -3.39 7.59 6.61
C ILE A 128 -3.14 9.04 7.00
N ASP A 129 -3.63 9.43 8.17
CA ASP A 129 -3.50 10.78 8.67
C ASP A 129 -2.95 10.81 10.11
N GLY A 130 -2.12 11.81 10.42
CA GLY A 130 -1.51 12.06 11.72
C GLY A 130 -0.18 11.33 11.97
N THR A 131 0.24 10.36 11.16
CA THR A 131 1.48 9.60 11.38
C THR A 131 2.74 10.44 11.13
N PHE A 132 2.65 11.46 10.29
CA PHE A 132 3.73 12.42 10.09
C PHE A 132 4.04 13.20 11.37
N ASP A 133 3.00 13.62 12.10
CA ASP A 133 3.15 14.37 13.34
C ASP A 133 3.64 13.49 14.49
N VAL A 134 3.35 12.18 14.44
CA VAL A 134 3.85 11.21 15.42
C VAL A 134 5.35 10.98 15.27
N LEU A 135 5.81 10.77 14.05
CA LEU A 135 7.22 10.48 13.76
C LEU A 135 7.58 10.90 12.33
N PRO A 136 7.89 12.19 12.11
CA PRO A 136 8.23 12.71 10.80
C PRO A 136 9.54 12.12 10.27
N ARG A 137 9.69 12.09 8.96
CA ARG A 137 10.95 11.75 8.31
C ARG A 137 11.92 12.93 8.37
N GLN A 138 12.79 12.93 9.38
CA GLN A 138 13.80 13.98 9.58
C GLN A 138 15.22 13.39 9.56
N LYS A 139 16.21 14.26 9.34
CA LYS A 139 17.62 13.95 9.58
C LYS A 139 17.92 14.23 11.07
N GLY A 140 18.40 13.23 11.81
CA GLY A 140 18.75 13.36 13.21
C GLY A 140 17.89 12.52 14.14
N VAL A 141 17.89 12.87 15.44
CA VAL A 141 17.12 12.15 16.46
C VAL A 141 15.68 12.62 16.43
N ASN A 142 14.75 11.70 16.22
CA ASN A 142 13.32 11.97 16.27
C ASN A 142 12.75 11.43 17.58
N PHE A 143 11.91 12.23 18.23
CA PHE A 143 11.12 11.81 19.38
C PHE A 143 9.70 11.50 18.92
N LEU A 144 9.12 10.48 19.52
CA LEU A 144 7.75 10.09 19.28
C LEU A 144 6.82 11.12 19.95
N THR A 145 6.00 11.80 19.14
CA THR A 145 5.04 12.79 19.60
C THR A 145 3.65 12.16 19.74
N TRP A 146 2.92 12.51 20.79
CA TRP A 146 1.56 12.03 20.96
C TRP A 146 0.63 12.78 19.98
N HIS A 147 -0.06 12.03 19.12
CA HIS A 147 -1.01 12.57 18.13
C HIS A 147 -2.16 11.60 17.89
N ARG A 148 -3.28 12.11 17.40
CA ARG A 148 -4.40 11.26 16.96
C ARG A 148 -4.07 10.69 15.58
N LEU A 149 -4.45 9.43 15.36
CA LEU A 149 -4.25 8.74 14.09
C LEU A 149 -5.60 8.40 13.47
N ARG A 150 -5.68 8.53 12.16
CA ARG A 150 -6.87 8.20 11.40
C ARG A 150 -6.50 7.28 10.23
N LEU A 151 -7.28 6.21 10.06
CA LEU A 151 -7.19 5.27 8.96
C LEU A 151 -8.54 5.19 8.26
N VAL A 152 -8.63 5.67 7.03
CA VAL A 152 -9.87 5.64 6.25
C VAL A 152 -9.72 4.66 5.10
N ILE A 153 -10.56 3.64 5.08
CA ILE A 153 -10.64 2.63 4.02
C ILE A 153 -11.77 3.05 3.09
N HIS A 154 -11.42 3.55 1.91
CA HIS A 154 -12.41 4.03 0.95
C HIS A 154 -13.09 2.91 0.19
N LYS A 155 -14.11 3.24 -0.59
CA LYS A 155 -14.80 2.28 -1.44
C LYS A 155 -13.85 1.70 -2.48
N PRO A 156 -13.94 0.39 -2.77
CA PRO A 156 -13.16 -0.23 -3.83
C PRO A 156 -13.45 0.40 -5.19
N ILE A 157 -12.40 0.62 -5.97
CA ILE A 157 -12.45 1.04 -7.36
C ILE A 157 -12.35 -0.23 -8.19
N PRO A 158 -13.44 -0.71 -8.82
CA PRO A 158 -13.41 -1.91 -9.64
C PRO A 158 -12.65 -1.65 -10.95
N PRO A 159 -12.08 -2.68 -11.58
CA PRO A 159 -11.53 -2.53 -12.92
C PRO A 159 -12.62 -2.13 -13.91
N ILE A 160 -12.29 -1.17 -14.79
CA ILE A 160 -13.16 -0.71 -15.89
C ILE A 160 -12.82 -1.38 -17.22
N GLY A 161 -11.92 -2.35 -17.23
CA GLY A 161 -11.37 -3.04 -18.36
C GLY A 161 -9.95 -3.48 -18.07
N GLN A 162 -9.12 -3.67 -19.08
CA GLN A 162 -7.71 -4.01 -18.95
C GLN A 162 -6.85 -3.07 -19.79
N GLY A 163 -5.69 -2.68 -19.28
CA GLY A 163 -4.70 -1.86 -19.95
C GLY A 163 -4.61 -0.42 -19.46
N ALA A 164 -4.10 0.46 -20.32
CA ALA A 164 -3.68 1.81 -19.95
C ALA A 164 -4.79 2.67 -19.32
N ASP A 165 -6.01 2.57 -19.82
CA ASP A 165 -7.13 3.38 -19.32
C ASP A 165 -7.57 2.93 -17.93
N ASN A 166 -7.62 1.63 -17.67
CA ASN A 166 -7.93 1.09 -16.35
C ASN A 166 -6.85 1.50 -15.33
N ILE A 167 -5.57 1.37 -15.70
CA ILE A 167 -4.44 1.78 -14.83
C ILE A 167 -4.51 3.27 -14.49
N LYS A 168 -4.77 4.11 -15.51
CA LYS A 168 -4.88 5.56 -15.32
C LYS A 168 -6.08 5.93 -14.44
N HIS A 169 -7.24 5.32 -14.70
CA HIS A 169 -8.45 5.53 -13.91
C HIS A 169 -8.22 5.17 -12.44
N ALA A 170 -7.78 3.95 -12.15
CA ALA A 170 -7.54 3.51 -10.78
C ALA A 170 -6.51 4.38 -10.04
N MET A 171 -5.44 4.83 -10.74
CA MET A 171 -4.41 5.67 -10.16
C MET A 171 -4.92 7.09 -9.85
N SER A 172 -5.61 7.72 -10.79
CA SER A 172 -6.15 9.08 -10.62
C SER A 172 -7.22 9.11 -9.54
N GLU A 173 -8.19 8.20 -9.60
CA GLU A 173 -9.27 8.10 -8.63
C GLU A 173 -8.74 7.84 -7.22
N SER A 174 -7.74 6.96 -7.07
CA SER A 174 -7.11 6.70 -5.77
C SER A 174 -6.40 7.93 -5.22
N TYR A 175 -5.67 8.66 -6.08
CA TYR A 175 -4.96 9.86 -5.68
C TYR A 175 -5.92 10.94 -5.20
N ASP A 176 -6.95 11.23 -5.98
CA ASP A 176 -7.94 12.26 -5.68
C ASP A 176 -8.73 11.92 -4.41
N THR A 177 -9.13 10.65 -4.25
CA THR A 177 -9.84 10.18 -3.06
C THR A 177 -9.03 10.36 -1.79
N ILE A 178 -7.74 10.00 -1.81
CA ILE A 178 -6.86 10.16 -0.64
C ILE A 178 -6.61 11.65 -0.36
N MET A 179 -6.33 12.44 -1.39
CA MET A 179 -6.10 13.89 -1.24
C MET A 179 -7.28 14.64 -0.64
N GLN A 180 -8.50 14.26 -1.01
CA GLN A 180 -9.71 14.89 -0.47
C GLN A 180 -9.98 14.52 1.01
N ALA A 181 -9.39 13.44 1.48
CA ALA A 181 -9.59 12.95 2.84
C ALA A 181 -8.47 13.35 3.83
N LEU A 182 -7.36 13.93 3.33
CA LEU A 182 -6.27 14.49 4.12
C LEU A 182 -6.60 15.92 4.55
#